data_7d371d9946edc86f19360bfa684b41e0
#
_entry.id   7d371d9946edc86f19360bfa684b41e0
#
_cell.length_a   1.000
_cell.length_b   1.000
_cell.length_c   1.000
_cell.angle_alpha   90.00
_cell.angle_beta   90.00
_cell.angle_gamma   90.00
#
_symmetry.space_group_name_H-M   'P 1'
#
loop_
_entity.id
_entity.type
_entity.pdbx_description
1 polymer ?
#
loop_
_entity_poly.entity_id
_entity_poly.type
_entity_poly.pdbx_seq_one_letter_code
_entity_poly.pdbx_strand_id
1 'polypeptide(L)'
;MSGGWIGVDLDGTLAHYDGWRGIEHVGDPVPAMLGRVRQWLAAGRTVKIFTARVSVGGRDREEVISHIHAWCERHDLPPLPVTHEKDFGMIELWDDRCVQVVPNTGRRADGKAA
;
A
#
# COMPACT_ATOMS: atom_id res chain seq x y z
N MET A 1 2.42 18.24 -13.86
CA MET A 1 2.19 17.64 -13.23
C MET A 1 2.24 16.43 -13.15
N SER A 2 2.44 15.89 -12.75
CA SER A 2 2.54 14.80 -12.81
C SER A 2 1.79 14.00 -12.46
N GLY A 3 1.25 13.47 -12.80
CA GLY A 3 0.41 12.54 -12.47
C GLY A 3 1.00 11.34 -11.95
N GLY A 4 0.32 10.44 -11.60
CA GLY A 4 0.84 9.20 -11.07
C GLY A 4 0.75 9.12 -9.56
N TRP A 5 0.82 7.88 -9.10
CA TRP A 5 0.67 7.61 -7.68
C TRP A 5 1.64 6.51 -7.23
N ILE A 6 1.95 6.56 -5.94
CA ILE A 6 2.78 5.55 -5.29
C ILE A 6 1.85 4.60 -4.57
N GLY A 7 1.96 3.30 -4.88
CA GLY A 7 1.23 2.26 -4.18
C GLY A 7 2.02 1.76 -2.99
N VAL A 8 1.35 1.60 -1.86
CA VAL A 8 1.97 1.06 -0.65
C VAL A 8 1.09 -0.07 -0.13
N ASP A 9 1.62 -1.27 -0.10
CA ASP A 9 0.94 -2.41 0.49
C ASP A 9 0.68 -2.16 1.98
N LEU A 10 -0.43 -2.70 2.49
CA LEU A 10 -0.78 -2.50 3.89
C LEU A 10 -0.12 -3.54 4.78
N ASP A 11 -0.59 -4.77 4.72
CA ASP A 11 -0.15 -5.84 5.63
C ASP A 11 1.27 -6.29 5.29
N GLY A 12 2.20 -6.10 6.21
CA GLY A 12 3.60 -6.47 6.02
C GLY A 12 4.48 -5.37 5.46
N THR A 13 3.91 -4.22 5.08
CA THR A 13 4.67 -3.09 4.54
C THR A 13 4.39 -1.82 5.32
N LEU A 14 3.17 -1.28 5.25
CA LEU A 14 2.80 -0.09 6.02
C LEU A 14 2.40 -0.43 7.44
N ALA A 15 1.72 -1.57 7.63
CA ALA A 15 1.29 -2.07 8.93
C ALA A 15 1.97 -3.40 9.24
N HIS A 16 2.35 -3.60 10.49
CA HIS A 16 2.90 -4.87 10.95
C HIS A 16 1.86 -5.98 10.75
N TYR A 17 2.30 -7.14 10.27
CA TYR A 17 1.40 -8.26 10.00
C TYR A 17 2.01 -9.57 10.50
N ASP A 18 1.28 -10.25 11.38
CA ASP A 18 1.70 -11.54 11.91
C ASP A 18 0.60 -12.60 11.77
N GLY A 19 -0.38 -12.36 10.91
CA GLY A 19 -1.47 -13.28 10.63
C GLY A 19 -2.80 -12.57 10.52
N TRP A 20 -3.76 -13.22 9.88
CA TRP A 20 -5.09 -12.63 9.66
C TRP A 20 -5.92 -12.66 10.95
N ARG A 21 -6.47 -11.51 11.34
CA ARG A 21 -7.29 -11.35 12.55
C ARG A 21 -8.61 -10.64 12.30
N GLY A 22 -9.11 -10.69 11.07
CA GLY A 22 -10.36 -10.05 10.71
C GLY A 22 -10.18 -8.68 10.07
N ILE A 23 -11.23 -8.20 9.42
CA ILE A 23 -11.18 -6.95 8.64
C ILE A 23 -11.05 -5.71 9.53
N GLU A 24 -11.49 -5.79 10.78
CA GLU A 24 -11.41 -4.66 11.70
C GLU A 24 -10.02 -4.50 12.33
N HIS A 25 -9.16 -5.50 12.18
CA HIS A 25 -7.82 -5.43 12.75
C HIS A 25 -6.79 -5.05 11.69
N VAL A 26 -6.07 -3.97 11.95
CA VAL A 26 -4.88 -3.58 11.20
C VAL A 26 -3.78 -3.38 12.22
N GLY A 27 -2.62 -3.97 11.98
CA GLY A 27 -1.50 -3.91 12.92
C GLY A 27 -0.92 -2.52 13.09
N ASP A 28 0.05 -2.40 13.99
CA ASP A 28 0.71 -1.12 14.23
C ASP A 28 1.46 -0.66 12.98
N PRO A 29 1.56 0.66 12.76
CA PRO A 29 2.30 1.14 11.60
C PRO A 29 3.78 0.78 11.72
N VAL A 30 4.40 0.45 10.58
CA VAL A 30 5.83 0.26 10.47
C VAL A 30 6.47 1.65 10.43
N PRO A 31 7.24 2.07 11.44
CA PRO A 31 7.68 3.48 11.55
C PRO A 31 8.43 3.99 10.32
N ALA A 32 9.34 3.22 9.77
CA ALA A 32 10.11 3.66 8.61
C ALA A 32 9.21 3.88 7.39
N MET A 33 8.19 3.03 7.21
CA MET A 33 7.29 3.15 6.08
C MET A 33 6.30 4.31 6.28
N LEU A 34 5.79 4.44 7.49
CA LEU A 34 4.91 5.56 7.84
C LEU A 34 5.62 6.90 7.60
N GLY A 35 6.88 6.99 7.98
CA GLY A 35 7.70 8.19 7.75
C GLY A 35 7.83 8.53 6.26
N ARG A 36 8.04 7.52 5.42
CA ARG A 36 8.09 7.73 3.96
C ARG A 36 6.78 8.25 3.41
N VAL A 37 5.67 7.64 3.82
CA VAL A 37 4.34 8.05 3.36
C VAL A 37 4.10 9.51 3.74
N ARG A 38 4.41 9.89 4.99
CA ARG A 38 4.25 11.27 5.44
C ARG A 38 5.10 12.25 4.63
N GLN A 39 6.33 11.87 4.31
CA GLN A 39 7.21 12.70 3.48
C GLN A 39 6.65 12.89 2.08
N TRP A 40 6.16 11.80 1.46
CA TRP A 40 5.56 11.91 0.13
C TRP A 40 4.33 12.81 0.12
N LEU A 41 3.46 12.66 1.12
CA LEU A 41 2.27 13.49 1.22
C LEU A 41 2.64 14.96 1.41
N ALA A 42 3.64 15.24 2.26
CA ALA A 42 4.12 16.60 2.48
C ALA A 42 4.73 17.21 1.21
N ALA A 43 5.28 16.36 0.34
CA ALA A 43 5.83 16.80 -0.94
C ALA A 43 4.78 16.89 -2.05
N GLY A 44 3.51 16.70 -1.72
CA GLY A 44 2.42 16.78 -2.70
C GLY A 44 2.26 15.53 -3.57
N ARG A 45 2.90 14.41 -3.18
CA ARG A 45 2.78 13.15 -3.93
C ARG A 45 1.45 12.47 -3.61
N THR A 46 0.91 11.78 -4.59
CA THR A 46 -0.29 10.97 -4.40
C THR A 46 0.12 9.56 -3.95
N VAL A 47 -0.44 9.12 -2.83
CA VAL A 47 -0.19 7.80 -2.26
C VAL A 47 -1.50 7.05 -2.14
N LYS A 48 -1.53 5.80 -2.59
CA LYS A 48 -2.68 4.92 -2.41
C LYS A 48 -2.25 3.67 -1.66
N ILE A 49 -3.11 3.19 -0.77
CA ILE A 49 -2.92 1.90 -0.13
C ILE A 49 -3.31 0.82 -1.14
N PHE A 50 -2.37 -0.07 -1.43
CA PHE A 50 -2.54 -1.14 -2.40
C PHE A 50 -2.65 -2.46 -1.64
N THR A 51 -3.85 -3.02 -1.54
CA THR A 51 -4.08 -4.16 -0.65
C THR A 51 -5.08 -5.17 -1.21
N ALA A 52 -4.77 -6.45 -1.04
CA ALA A 52 -5.69 -7.53 -1.41
C ALA A 52 -6.96 -7.54 -0.55
N ARG A 53 -6.97 -6.83 0.59
CA ARG A 53 -8.16 -6.77 1.45
C ARG A 53 -9.40 -6.27 0.71
N VAL A 54 -9.22 -5.41 -0.30
CA VAL A 54 -10.34 -4.85 -1.08
C VAL A 54 -10.61 -5.62 -2.37
N SER A 55 -10.04 -6.83 -2.52
CA SER A 55 -10.33 -7.68 -3.67
C SER A 55 -11.73 -8.29 -3.61
N VAL A 56 -12.48 -8.04 -2.52
CA VAL A 56 -13.89 -8.35 -2.40
C VAL A 56 -14.72 -7.20 -2.99
N GLY A 57 -15.98 -7.45 -3.29
CA GLY A 57 -16.82 -6.45 -3.94
C GLY A 57 -17.88 -5.84 -3.03
N GLY A 58 -18.55 -4.81 -3.53
CA GLY A 58 -19.78 -4.27 -2.96
C GLY A 58 -19.63 -3.76 -1.53
N ARG A 59 -20.63 -4.10 -0.72
CA ARG A 59 -20.70 -3.63 0.67
C ARG A 59 -19.49 -4.11 1.49
N ASP A 60 -18.99 -5.31 1.23
CA ASP A 60 -17.84 -5.86 1.95
C ASP A 60 -16.60 -5.00 1.70
N ARG A 61 -16.41 -4.55 0.47
CA ARG A 61 -15.29 -3.65 0.14
C ARG A 61 -15.42 -2.32 0.89
N GLU A 62 -16.61 -1.75 0.92
CA GLU A 62 -16.84 -0.48 1.62
C GLU A 62 -16.53 -0.61 3.11
N GLU A 63 -16.92 -1.72 3.71
CA GLU A 63 -16.64 -1.97 5.13
C GLU A 63 -15.15 -2.11 5.38
N VAL A 64 -14.44 -2.86 4.53
CA VAL A 64 -12.98 -3.00 4.63
C VAL A 64 -12.31 -1.63 4.53
N ILE A 65 -12.70 -0.83 3.54
CA ILE A 65 -12.12 0.51 3.35
C ILE A 65 -12.38 1.39 4.58
N SER A 66 -13.56 1.30 5.18
CA SER A 66 -13.87 2.10 6.37
C SER A 66 -12.94 1.77 7.54
N HIS A 67 -12.61 0.50 7.74
CA HIS A 67 -11.65 0.09 8.78
C HIS A 67 -10.24 0.59 8.48
N ILE A 68 -9.83 0.55 7.22
CA ILE A 68 -8.52 1.06 6.81
C ILE A 68 -8.45 2.57 7.02
N HIS A 69 -9.51 3.30 6.65
CA HIS A 69 -9.54 4.75 6.85
C HIS A 69 -9.56 5.12 8.33
N ALA A 70 -10.25 4.34 9.18
CA ALA A 70 -10.19 4.55 10.62
C ALA A 70 -8.77 4.35 11.16
N TRP A 71 -8.04 3.37 10.63
CA TRP A 71 -6.63 3.16 10.97
C TRP A 71 -5.77 4.36 10.53
N CYS A 72 -5.99 4.87 9.31
CA CYS A 72 -5.30 6.07 8.84
C CYS A 72 -5.51 7.23 9.81
N GLU A 73 -6.76 7.47 10.22
CA GLU A 73 -7.09 8.56 11.13
C GLU A 73 -6.38 8.39 12.48
N ARG A 74 -6.36 7.18 13.01
CA ARG A 74 -5.67 6.91 14.29
C ARG A 74 -4.18 7.24 14.22
N HIS A 75 -3.58 7.21 13.05
CA HIS A 75 -2.14 7.44 12.88
C HIS A 75 -1.85 8.75 12.13
N ASP A 76 -2.80 9.68 12.19
CA ASP A 76 -2.64 11.04 11.65
C ASP A 76 -2.35 11.06 10.14
N LEU A 77 -2.94 10.13 9.42
CA LEU A 77 -2.92 10.12 7.96
C LEU A 77 -4.29 10.54 7.44
N PRO A 78 -4.34 11.21 6.29
CA PRO A 78 -5.61 11.45 5.64
C PRO A 78 -6.20 10.10 5.18
N PRO A 79 -7.48 10.04 4.82
CA PRO A 79 -8.08 8.80 4.31
C PRO A 79 -7.54 8.52 2.91
N LEU A 80 -6.41 7.81 2.85
CA LEU A 80 -5.75 7.51 1.59
C LEU A 80 -6.65 6.63 0.71
N PRO A 81 -6.66 6.86 -0.60
CA PRO A 81 -7.37 5.96 -1.50
C PRO A 81 -6.87 4.52 -1.33
N VAL A 82 -7.77 3.57 -1.45
CA VAL A 82 -7.46 2.14 -1.27
C VAL A 82 -7.82 1.41 -2.56
N THR A 83 -6.90 0.61 -3.07
CA THR A 83 -7.10 -0.13 -4.31
C THR A 83 -6.39 -1.48 -4.27
N HIS A 84 -6.80 -2.39 -5.14
CA HIS A 84 -6.07 -3.63 -5.40
C HIS A 84 -5.70 -3.72 -6.88
N GLU A 85 -5.89 -2.62 -7.61
CA GLU A 85 -5.69 -2.63 -9.05
C GLU A 85 -4.54 -1.72 -9.47
N LYS A 86 -3.70 -2.25 -10.34
CA LYS A 86 -2.64 -1.51 -10.97
C LYS A 86 -3.19 -0.82 -12.20
N ASP A 87 -2.88 0.45 -12.38
CA ASP A 87 -3.26 1.19 -13.56
C ASP A 87 -2.08 1.98 -14.12
N PHE A 88 -2.29 2.72 -15.21
CA PHE A 88 -1.20 3.45 -15.85
C PHE A 88 -0.61 4.55 -14.96
N GLY A 89 -1.33 4.99 -13.95
CA GLY A 89 -0.84 6.02 -13.05
C GLY A 89 0.11 5.51 -11.98
N MET A 90 0.18 4.19 -11.74
CA MET A 90 1.06 3.65 -10.71
C MET A 90 2.51 3.74 -11.14
N ILE A 91 3.30 4.59 -10.47
CA ILE A 91 4.71 4.80 -10.80
C ILE A 91 5.65 3.97 -9.95
N GLU A 92 5.25 3.61 -8.74
CA GLU A 92 6.00 2.74 -7.83
C GLU A 92 5.05 1.90 -7.02
N LEU A 93 5.48 0.71 -6.65
CA LEU A 93 4.76 -0.14 -5.72
C LEU A 93 5.72 -0.62 -4.63
N TRP A 94 5.39 -0.29 -3.38
CA TRP A 94 6.12 -0.73 -2.20
C TRP A 94 5.37 -1.88 -1.55
N ASP A 95 5.97 -3.08 -1.59
CA ASP A 95 5.27 -4.31 -1.20
C ASP A 95 6.30 -5.32 -0.73
N ASP A 96 6.03 -6.02 0.37
CA ASP A 96 6.95 -7.00 0.94
C ASP A 96 7.03 -8.31 0.14
N ARG A 97 6.15 -8.48 -0.85
CA ARG A 97 6.11 -9.70 -1.67
C ARG A 97 6.56 -9.52 -3.10
N CYS A 98 7.04 -8.34 -3.46
CA CYS A 98 7.42 -8.06 -4.83
C CYS A 98 8.84 -8.50 -5.12
N VAL A 99 9.06 -8.98 -6.35
CA VAL A 99 10.38 -9.11 -6.92
C VAL A 99 10.46 -8.14 -8.08
N GLN A 100 11.32 -7.13 -7.97
CA GLN A 100 11.49 -6.15 -9.05
C GLN A 100 12.29 -6.78 -10.18
N VAL A 101 11.83 -6.57 -11.40
CA VAL A 101 12.45 -7.10 -12.62
C VAL A 101 13.09 -5.97 -13.40
N VAL A 102 14.29 -6.19 -13.92
CA VAL A 102 14.93 -5.24 -14.83
C VAL A 102 14.12 -5.25 -16.15
N PRO A 103 13.69 -4.07 -16.65
CA PRO A 103 12.80 -4.01 -17.81
C PRO A 103 13.27 -4.84 -18.98
N ASN A 104 12.35 -5.63 -19.53
CA ASN A 104 12.52 -6.44 -20.74
C ASN A 104 13.54 -7.58 -20.67
N THR A 105 14.04 -7.93 -19.48
CA THR A 105 15.07 -8.96 -19.33
C THR A 105 14.62 -10.21 -18.58
N GLY A 106 13.61 -10.09 -17.73
CA GLY A 106 13.22 -11.17 -16.83
C GLY A 106 14.19 -11.38 -15.67
N ARG A 107 15.23 -10.57 -15.54
CA ARG A 107 16.21 -10.69 -14.45
C ARG A 107 15.75 -9.92 -13.22
N ARG A 108 16.09 -10.43 -12.04
CA ARG A 108 15.82 -9.74 -10.78
C ARG A 108 16.71 -8.50 -10.66
N ALA A 109 16.11 -7.38 -10.28
CA ALA A 109 16.85 -6.13 -10.10
C ALA A 109 17.77 -6.16 -8.87
N ASP A 110 17.47 -7.05 -7.90
CA ASP A 110 18.30 -7.17 -6.69
C ASP A 110 19.56 -8.01 -6.89
N GLY A 111 19.76 -8.57 -8.07
CA GLY A 111 20.93 -9.37 -8.39
C GLY A 111 20.89 -10.80 -7.88
N LYS A 112 19.82 -11.22 -7.21
CA LYS A 112 19.73 -12.59 -6.71
C LYS A 112 19.33 -13.54 -7.81
N ALA A 113 19.66 -14.81 -7.64
CA ALA A 113 19.23 -15.86 -8.55
C ALA A 113 17.71 -16.05 -8.41
N ALA A 114 17.09 -16.53 -9.48
CA ALA A 114 15.65 -16.76 -9.50
C ALA A 114 15.24 -17.85 -8.49
#